data_b9380cf0942de7ee18cfa42a500a3061
#
_entry.id   b9380cf0942de7ee18cfa42a500a3061
#
_cell.length_a   1.000
_cell.length_b   1.000
_cell.length_c   1.000
_cell.angle_alpha   90.00
_cell.angle_beta   90.00
_cell.angle_gamma   90.00
#
_symmetry.space_group_name_H-M   'P 1'
#
loop_
_entity.id
_entity.type
_entity.pdbx_description
1 polymer ?
#
loop_
_entity_poly.entity_id
_entity_poly.type
_entity_poly.pdbx_seq_one_letter_code
_entity_poly.pdbx_strand_id
1 'polypeptide(L)'
;ADYKILFLAEPLAILPTVSEGALKNAYKFDKIYTFTQSILDKYPTAELFEWGSSWLDFDNLKINKTNNVSFVTSSKSQSGGHMLRLDIMKLLNNVDVSNGLQYYAHQSPPFHHRRNDFFESSKFHIAVENSRQKNYFTEKVIDCFASKTVPIYYGCPNIGDWFNMDGIITF
;
A
#
# COMPACT_ATOMS: atom_id res chain seq x y z
N ALA A 1 8.25 -21.13 -29.03
CA ALA A 1 7.56 -19.86 -28.77
C ALA A 1 7.88 -19.45 -27.34
N ASP A 2 8.22 -18.18 -27.11
CA ASP A 2 8.56 -17.68 -25.78
C ASP A 2 7.29 -17.58 -24.93
N TYR A 3 7.32 -18.07 -23.70
CA TYR A 3 6.22 -17.98 -22.74
C TYR A 3 6.10 -16.54 -22.22
N LYS A 4 4.93 -15.92 -22.40
CA LYS A 4 4.72 -14.50 -22.10
C LYS A 4 3.81 -14.32 -20.91
N ILE A 5 4.29 -13.57 -19.93
CA ILE A 5 3.56 -13.25 -18.69
C ILE A 5 3.28 -11.75 -18.65
N LEU A 6 2.04 -11.40 -18.28
CA LEU A 6 1.64 -10.03 -17.97
C LEU A 6 1.43 -9.90 -16.46
N PHE A 7 2.08 -8.93 -15.82
CA PHE A 7 1.83 -8.55 -14.44
C PHE A 7 1.08 -7.22 -14.38
N LEU A 8 -0.09 -7.21 -13.75
CA LEU A 8 -0.89 -6.02 -13.48
C LEU A 8 -0.92 -5.78 -11.96
N ALA A 9 0.15 -5.15 -11.46
CA ALA A 9 0.44 -4.96 -10.04
C ALA A 9 -0.10 -3.63 -9.47
N GLU A 10 -0.64 -2.75 -10.32
CA GLU A 10 -1.25 -1.49 -9.90
C GLU A 10 -2.77 -1.51 -10.16
N PRO A 11 -3.57 -0.83 -9.31
CA PRO A 11 -4.99 -0.65 -9.57
C PRO A 11 -5.25 0.00 -10.93
N LEU A 12 -6.29 -0.44 -11.65
CA LEU A 12 -6.63 0.12 -12.97
C LEU A 12 -6.83 1.64 -12.93
N ALA A 13 -7.29 2.18 -11.80
CA ALA A 13 -7.47 3.61 -11.60
C ALA A 13 -6.15 4.41 -11.56
N ILE A 14 -5.02 3.75 -11.29
CA ILE A 14 -3.69 4.40 -11.21
C ILE A 14 -3.04 4.48 -12.60
N LEU A 15 -3.17 3.43 -13.39
CA LEU A 15 -2.57 3.35 -14.74
C LEU A 15 -3.60 2.89 -15.79
N PRO A 16 -4.70 3.64 -16.00
CA PRO A 16 -5.80 3.18 -16.83
C PRO A 16 -5.36 2.90 -18.29
N THR A 17 -4.64 3.82 -18.90
CA THR A 17 -4.21 3.69 -20.31
C THR A 17 -3.27 2.49 -20.53
N VAL A 18 -2.33 2.27 -19.61
CA VAL A 18 -1.39 1.14 -19.69
C VAL A 18 -2.15 -0.17 -19.52
N SER A 19 -3.03 -0.24 -18.53
CA SER A 19 -3.83 -1.43 -18.25
C SER A 19 -4.79 -1.75 -19.39
N GLU A 20 -5.48 -0.77 -19.94
CA GLU A 20 -6.35 -0.96 -21.12
C GLU A 20 -5.57 -1.43 -22.34
N GLY A 21 -4.42 -0.84 -22.62
CA GLY A 21 -3.53 -1.24 -23.71
C GLY A 21 -3.06 -2.69 -23.57
N ALA A 22 -2.66 -3.09 -22.35
CA ALA A 22 -2.26 -4.45 -22.05
C ALA A 22 -3.44 -5.43 -22.21
N LEU A 23 -4.62 -5.09 -21.69
CA LEU A 23 -5.80 -5.95 -21.76
C LEU A 23 -6.38 -6.09 -23.18
N LYS A 24 -6.28 -5.08 -24.03
CA LYS A 24 -6.59 -5.20 -25.48
C LYS A 24 -5.73 -6.27 -26.17
N ASN A 25 -4.55 -6.54 -25.66
CA ASN A 25 -3.62 -7.54 -26.16
C ASN A 25 -3.53 -8.78 -25.25
N ALA A 26 -4.49 -9.01 -24.38
CA ALA A 26 -4.47 -10.12 -23.39
C ALA A 26 -4.25 -11.49 -24.04
N TYR A 27 -4.79 -11.70 -25.24
CA TYR A 27 -4.64 -12.95 -26.02
C TYR A 27 -3.19 -13.29 -26.43
N LYS A 28 -2.26 -12.33 -26.28
CA LYS A 28 -0.82 -12.51 -26.58
C LYS A 28 -0.04 -13.04 -25.38
N PHE A 29 -0.67 -13.15 -24.22
CA PHE A 29 -0.05 -13.60 -22.98
C PHE A 29 -0.55 -15.00 -22.60
N ASP A 30 0.37 -15.86 -22.24
CA ASP A 30 0.10 -17.22 -21.76
C ASP A 30 -0.44 -17.20 -20.33
N LYS A 31 -0.08 -16.16 -19.55
CA LYS A 31 -0.53 -15.96 -18.17
C LYS A 31 -0.67 -14.46 -17.85
N ILE A 32 -1.69 -14.14 -17.05
CA ILE A 32 -1.91 -12.78 -16.51
C ILE A 32 -1.99 -12.88 -14.99
N TYR A 33 -1.08 -12.23 -14.28
CA TYR A 33 -1.10 -12.11 -12.82
C TYR A 33 -1.69 -10.78 -12.41
N THR A 34 -2.72 -10.82 -11.57
CA THR A 34 -3.45 -9.63 -11.13
C THR A 34 -4.23 -9.90 -9.84
N PHE A 35 -4.55 -8.85 -9.10
CA PHE A 35 -5.51 -8.87 -7.99
C PHE A 35 -6.90 -8.34 -8.41
N THR A 36 -7.06 -7.86 -9.64
CA THR A 36 -8.30 -7.21 -10.11
C THR A 36 -9.35 -8.24 -10.46
N GLN A 37 -10.41 -8.34 -9.67
CA GLN A 37 -11.46 -9.35 -9.81
C GLN A 37 -12.08 -9.39 -11.21
N SER A 38 -12.40 -8.24 -11.81
CA SER A 38 -12.99 -8.20 -13.16
C SER A 38 -12.08 -8.76 -14.26
N ILE A 39 -10.77 -8.79 -14.05
CA ILE A 39 -9.81 -9.41 -14.96
C ILE A 39 -9.77 -10.91 -14.71
N LEU A 40 -9.74 -11.32 -13.43
CA LEU A 40 -9.78 -12.73 -13.03
C LEU A 40 -11.03 -13.43 -13.59
N ASP A 41 -12.17 -12.77 -13.53
CA ASP A 41 -13.44 -13.32 -14.02
C ASP A 41 -13.52 -13.39 -15.56
N LYS A 42 -12.79 -12.51 -16.22
CA LYS A 42 -12.91 -12.35 -17.69
C LYS A 42 -11.92 -13.20 -18.48
N TYR A 43 -10.73 -13.37 -17.98
CA TYR A 43 -9.64 -14.01 -18.74
C TYR A 43 -9.26 -15.36 -18.10
N PRO A 44 -9.47 -16.50 -18.81
CA PRO A 44 -9.11 -17.84 -18.28
C PRO A 44 -7.61 -18.00 -17.98
N THR A 45 -6.76 -17.17 -18.57
CA THR A 45 -5.31 -17.16 -18.34
C THR A 45 -4.92 -16.29 -17.14
N ALA A 46 -5.90 -15.60 -16.50
CA ALA A 46 -5.65 -14.76 -15.34
C ALA A 46 -5.64 -15.58 -14.04
N GLU A 47 -4.68 -15.30 -13.20
CA GLU A 47 -4.54 -15.86 -11.86
C GLU A 47 -4.37 -14.76 -10.84
N LEU A 48 -4.90 -15.01 -9.64
CA LEU A 48 -4.74 -14.12 -8.50
C LEU A 48 -3.26 -14.06 -8.12
N PHE A 49 -2.75 -12.86 -8.01
CA PHE A 49 -1.41 -12.58 -7.54
C PHE A 49 -1.46 -11.45 -6.50
N GLU A 50 -1.09 -11.79 -5.29
CA GLU A 50 -0.99 -10.86 -4.18
C GLU A 50 0.33 -10.11 -4.27
N TRP A 51 0.24 -8.79 -4.42
CA TRP A 51 1.42 -7.96 -4.50
C TRP A 51 1.79 -7.41 -3.14
N GLY A 52 2.49 -8.25 -2.35
CA GLY A 52 3.04 -7.86 -1.06
C GLY A 52 4.57 -7.80 -1.13
N SER A 53 5.12 -6.64 -0.84
CA SER A 53 6.57 -6.44 -0.68
C SER A 53 6.83 -5.59 0.55
N SER A 54 8.09 -5.46 0.96
CA SER A 54 8.51 -4.52 2.00
C SER A 54 9.52 -3.56 1.41
N TRP A 55 9.48 -2.32 1.87
CA TRP A 55 10.46 -1.30 1.52
C TRP A 55 11.38 -0.96 2.71
N LEU A 56 11.29 -1.71 3.79
CA LEU A 56 12.18 -1.56 4.93
C LEU A 56 13.57 -2.08 4.59
N ASP A 57 14.56 -1.40 5.09
CA ASP A 57 15.95 -1.87 5.14
C ASP A 57 16.12 -2.73 6.39
N PHE A 58 15.95 -4.04 6.25
CA PHE A 58 15.99 -4.99 7.36
C PHE A 58 17.36 -5.08 8.03
N ASP A 59 18.44 -4.85 7.29
CA ASP A 59 19.81 -4.92 7.82
C ASP A 59 20.08 -3.77 8.81
N ASN A 60 19.38 -2.64 8.62
CA ASN A 60 19.53 -1.45 9.43
C ASN A 60 18.29 -1.13 10.31
N LEU A 61 17.25 -1.96 10.31
CA LEU A 61 16.02 -1.75 11.06
C LEU A 61 16.24 -1.94 12.57
N LYS A 62 16.04 -0.86 13.36
CA LYS A 62 16.21 -0.85 14.82
C LYS A 62 14.88 -0.53 15.51
N ILE A 63 14.17 -1.56 15.96
CA ILE A 63 12.83 -1.39 16.53
C ILE A 63 12.95 -0.93 18.00
N ASN A 64 12.49 0.31 18.26
CA ASN A 64 12.37 0.90 19.60
C ASN A 64 11.11 1.79 19.68
N LYS A 65 9.98 1.23 20.14
CA LYS A 65 8.65 1.83 20.11
C LYS A 65 8.47 2.93 21.16
N THR A 66 8.91 4.13 20.87
CA THR A 66 8.82 5.32 21.74
C THR A 66 7.68 6.26 21.37
N ASN A 67 7.30 6.32 20.10
CA ASN A 67 6.24 7.20 19.60
C ASN A 67 4.89 6.47 19.50
N ASN A 68 3.80 7.23 19.51
CA ASN A 68 2.47 6.64 19.45
C ASN A 68 2.06 6.31 18.02
N VAL A 69 2.01 7.29 17.11
CA VAL A 69 1.48 7.14 15.75
C VAL A 69 2.42 7.77 14.74
N SER A 70 2.63 7.12 13.61
CA SER A 70 3.26 7.71 12.42
C SER A 70 2.31 7.74 11.24
N PHE A 71 2.53 8.67 10.34
CA PHE A 71 1.82 8.80 9.08
C PHE A 71 2.75 9.31 7.98
N VAL A 72 2.65 8.72 6.81
CA VAL A 72 3.45 9.11 5.63
C VAL A 72 2.54 9.39 4.46
N THR A 73 2.72 10.55 3.84
CA THR A 73 1.97 10.92 2.64
C THR A 73 2.85 11.63 1.61
N SER A 74 2.34 11.75 0.40
CA SER A 74 2.93 12.52 -0.70
C SER A 74 1.91 13.50 -1.25
N SER A 75 2.34 14.41 -2.13
CA SER A 75 1.45 15.35 -2.83
C SER A 75 0.62 14.73 -3.96
N LYS A 76 0.72 13.41 -4.19
CA LYS A 76 -0.07 12.74 -5.22
C LYS A 76 -1.57 12.82 -4.91
N SER A 77 -2.39 13.00 -5.97
CA SER A 77 -3.85 13.17 -5.88
C SER A 77 -4.63 12.34 -6.91
N GLN A 78 -3.99 11.32 -7.51
CA GLN A 78 -4.50 10.59 -8.68
C GLN A 78 -5.58 9.55 -8.34
N SER A 79 -5.79 9.23 -7.09
CA SER A 79 -6.74 8.19 -6.66
C SER A 79 -7.43 8.55 -5.35
N GLY A 80 -8.50 7.81 -5.01
CA GLY A 80 -9.22 7.99 -3.75
C GLY A 80 -8.32 7.87 -2.52
N GLY A 81 -7.41 6.91 -2.50
CA GLY A 81 -6.47 6.77 -1.39
C GLY A 81 -5.44 7.91 -1.32
N HIS A 82 -5.03 8.46 -2.44
CA HIS A 82 -4.20 9.68 -2.44
C HIS A 82 -4.95 10.87 -1.84
N MET A 83 -6.20 11.08 -2.25
CA MET A 83 -7.03 12.16 -1.72
C MET A 83 -7.27 12.00 -0.21
N LEU A 84 -7.61 10.80 0.23
CA LEU A 84 -7.80 10.50 1.65
C LEU A 84 -6.54 10.82 2.47
N ARG A 85 -5.34 10.49 1.97
CA ARG A 85 -4.08 10.84 2.65
C ARG A 85 -3.88 12.35 2.77
N LEU A 86 -4.25 13.12 1.74
CA LEU A 86 -4.18 14.59 1.78
C LEU A 86 -5.17 15.17 2.80
N ASP A 87 -6.35 14.58 2.93
CA ASP A 87 -7.35 15.03 3.89
C ASP A 87 -6.93 14.68 5.33
N ILE A 88 -6.37 13.49 5.56
CA ILE A 88 -5.76 13.12 6.85
C ILE A 88 -4.63 14.11 7.19
N MET A 89 -3.76 14.43 6.25
CA MET A 89 -2.68 15.41 6.48
C MET A 89 -3.22 16.79 6.90
N LYS A 90 -4.29 17.28 6.26
CA LYS A 90 -4.93 18.54 6.64
C LYS A 90 -5.48 18.49 8.07
N LEU A 91 -6.10 17.38 8.45
CA LEU A 91 -6.59 17.18 9.82
C LEU A 91 -5.44 17.16 10.82
N LEU A 92 -4.38 16.42 10.54
CA LEU A 92 -3.21 16.30 11.41
C LEU A 92 -2.46 17.62 11.61
N ASN A 93 -2.46 18.52 10.62
CA ASN A 93 -1.89 19.86 10.75
C ASN A 93 -2.57 20.72 11.83
N ASN A 94 -3.79 20.35 12.27
CA ASN A 94 -4.55 21.05 13.29
C ASN A 94 -4.54 20.30 14.63
N VAL A 95 -3.83 19.18 14.74
CA VAL A 95 -3.72 18.38 15.97
C VAL A 95 -2.46 18.75 16.71
N ASP A 96 -2.57 18.85 18.05
CA ASP A 96 -1.40 19.01 18.90
C ASP A 96 -0.51 17.77 18.83
N VAL A 97 0.67 17.92 18.25
CA VAL A 97 1.66 16.85 18.08
C VAL A 97 2.49 16.55 19.32
N SER A 98 2.32 17.33 20.41
CA SER A 98 3.03 17.11 21.69
C SER A 98 2.75 15.72 22.30
N ASN A 99 1.66 15.07 21.90
CA ASN A 99 1.22 13.75 22.38
C ASN A 99 1.84 12.56 21.62
N GLY A 100 2.96 12.75 20.91
CA GLY A 100 3.69 11.65 20.27
C GLY A 100 3.15 11.23 18.90
N LEU A 101 2.43 12.12 18.21
CA LEU A 101 2.11 11.96 16.79
C LEU A 101 3.30 12.43 15.96
N GLN A 102 3.80 11.57 15.11
CA GLN A 102 4.80 11.92 14.09
C GLN A 102 4.18 11.73 12.71
N TYR A 103 4.21 12.76 11.88
CA TYR A 103 3.81 12.61 10.49
C TYR A 103 4.82 13.26 9.56
N TYR A 104 4.91 12.70 8.36
CA TYR A 104 5.86 13.12 7.35
C TYR A 104 5.13 13.34 6.04
N ALA A 105 5.01 14.59 5.61
CA ALA A 105 4.56 14.95 4.28
C ALA A 105 5.77 14.92 3.34
N HIS A 106 5.70 14.12 2.28
CA HIS A 106 6.81 13.97 1.35
C HIS A 106 6.61 14.84 0.12
N GLN A 107 7.58 15.70 -0.18
CA GLN A 107 7.61 16.52 -1.40
C GLN A 107 8.82 16.26 -2.32
N SER A 108 9.83 15.48 -1.89
CA SER A 108 11.05 15.27 -2.70
C SER A 108 11.82 14.01 -2.31
N PRO A 109 12.54 13.34 -3.26
CA PRO A 109 13.49 12.27 -2.92
C PRO A 109 14.67 12.82 -2.08
N PRO A 110 15.23 12.05 -1.15
CA PRO A 110 15.37 10.60 -1.11
C PRO A 110 14.56 9.94 0.02
N PHE A 111 13.30 9.65 -0.24
CA PHE A 111 12.37 9.06 0.72
C PHE A 111 12.77 7.63 1.15
N HIS A 112 13.33 6.86 0.24
CA HIS A 112 13.67 5.45 0.47
C HIS A 112 14.71 5.22 1.57
N HIS A 113 15.63 6.16 1.79
CA HIS A 113 16.71 6.02 2.79
C HIS A 113 16.28 6.26 4.24
N ARG A 114 15.05 6.77 4.47
CA ARG A 114 14.52 7.05 5.81
C ARG A 114 13.26 6.27 6.14
N ARG A 115 12.95 5.23 5.38
CA ARG A 115 11.69 4.52 5.59
C ARG A 115 11.63 3.85 6.96
N ASN A 116 12.75 3.29 7.41
CA ASN A 116 12.83 2.70 8.74
C ASN A 116 12.46 3.69 9.85
N ASP A 117 12.87 4.97 9.73
CA ASP A 117 12.65 5.99 10.76
C ASP A 117 11.17 6.11 11.17
N PHE A 118 10.24 5.92 10.21
CA PHE A 118 8.81 6.04 10.45
C PHE A 118 8.24 4.86 11.24
N PHE A 119 8.84 3.70 11.07
CA PHE A 119 8.36 2.46 11.63
C PHE A 119 9.11 2.03 12.89
N GLU A 120 10.39 2.36 13.01
CA GLU A 120 11.23 1.96 14.15
C GLU A 120 10.66 2.38 15.49
N SER A 121 10.22 3.63 15.60
CA SER A 121 9.76 4.23 16.84
C SER A 121 8.24 4.15 17.05
N SER A 122 7.44 3.96 16.01
CA SER A 122 5.98 4.10 16.09
C SER A 122 5.29 2.81 16.50
N LYS A 123 4.38 2.90 17.49
CA LYS A 123 3.49 1.80 17.91
C LYS A 123 2.39 1.55 16.89
N PHE A 124 1.86 2.62 16.30
CA PHE A 124 0.82 2.60 15.27
C PHE A 124 1.28 3.35 14.02
N HIS A 125 0.75 2.97 12.87
CA HIS A 125 0.97 3.69 11.61
C HIS A 125 -0.34 3.80 10.83
N ILE A 126 -0.66 5.00 10.33
CA ILE A 126 -1.81 5.20 9.46
C ILE A 126 -1.42 4.76 8.05
N ALA A 127 -1.86 3.57 7.66
CA ALA A 127 -1.55 2.92 6.40
C ALA A 127 -2.74 3.02 5.44
N VAL A 128 -2.64 3.89 4.44
CA VAL A 128 -3.70 4.11 3.44
C VAL A 128 -3.22 3.66 2.07
N GLU A 129 -3.89 2.67 1.49
CA GLU A 129 -3.60 2.21 0.13
C GLU A 129 -4.00 3.24 -0.92
N ASN A 130 -3.42 3.12 -2.13
CA ASN A 130 -3.75 4.01 -3.24
C ASN A 130 -5.20 3.84 -3.71
N SER A 131 -5.77 2.65 -3.53
CA SER A 131 -7.13 2.32 -3.91
C SER A 131 -7.75 1.36 -2.89
N ARG A 132 -9.06 1.46 -2.65
CA ARG A 132 -9.80 0.48 -1.86
C ARG A 132 -10.34 -0.58 -2.80
N GLN A 133 -9.65 -1.71 -2.87
CA GLN A 133 -9.96 -2.79 -3.80
C GLN A 133 -9.72 -4.16 -3.16
N LYS A 134 -10.59 -5.14 -3.46
CA LYS A 134 -10.43 -6.52 -3.02
C LYS A 134 -9.09 -7.09 -3.49
N ASN A 135 -8.41 -7.84 -2.63
CA ASN A 135 -7.10 -8.46 -2.84
C ASN A 135 -5.94 -7.48 -3.10
N TYR A 136 -6.15 -6.18 -2.91
CA TYR A 136 -5.10 -5.17 -3.11
C TYR A 136 -4.58 -4.65 -1.78
N PHE A 137 -3.40 -5.10 -1.41
CA PHE A 137 -2.60 -4.57 -0.31
C PHE A 137 -1.15 -4.51 -0.75
N THR A 138 -0.38 -3.63 -0.14
CA THR A 138 1.00 -3.34 -0.57
C THR A 138 1.97 -3.30 0.62
N GLU A 139 3.17 -2.84 0.34
CA GLU A 139 4.19 -2.58 1.36
C GLU A 139 3.67 -1.75 2.55
N LYS A 140 2.60 -0.99 2.40
CA LYS A 140 2.10 -0.10 3.46
C LYS A 140 1.66 -0.85 4.70
N VAL A 141 0.93 -1.95 4.51
CA VAL A 141 0.52 -2.81 5.64
C VAL A 141 1.62 -3.80 5.99
N ILE A 142 2.38 -4.30 5.02
CA ILE A 142 3.47 -5.26 5.24
C ILE A 142 4.58 -4.64 6.09
N ASP A 143 4.99 -3.39 5.80
CA ASP A 143 6.00 -2.68 6.58
C ASP A 143 5.57 -2.47 8.03
N CYS A 144 4.26 -2.28 8.29
CA CYS A 144 3.74 -2.24 9.65
C CYS A 144 4.03 -3.56 10.39
N PHE A 145 3.66 -4.69 9.81
CA PHE A 145 3.88 -6.00 10.45
C PHE A 145 5.36 -6.32 10.61
N ALA A 146 6.14 -6.10 9.56
CA ALA A 146 7.58 -6.36 9.56
C ALA A 146 8.34 -5.54 10.61
N SER A 147 7.83 -4.35 10.94
CA SER A 147 8.40 -3.45 11.97
C SER A 147 7.74 -3.58 13.34
N LYS A 148 6.83 -4.53 13.55
CA LYS A 148 6.03 -4.66 14.80
C LYS A 148 5.24 -3.38 15.13
N THR A 149 4.66 -2.77 14.12
CA THR A 149 3.79 -1.58 14.20
C THR A 149 2.35 -2.00 13.91
N VAL A 150 1.38 -1.55 14.70
CA VAL A 150 -0.04 -1.83 14.44
C VAL A 150 -0.54 -0.90 13.32
N PRO A 151 -1.04 -1.43 12.19
CA PRO A 151 -1.61 -0.60 11.15
C PRO A 151 -3.00 -0.07 11.53
N ILE A 152 -3.21 1.24 11.37
CA ILE A 152 -4.52 1.86 11.24
C ILE A 152 -4.78 1.92 9.74
N TYR A 153 -5.55 0.95 9.23
CA TYR A 153 -5.52 0.56 7.83
C TYR A 153 -6.77 0.95 7.05
N TYR A 154 -6.55 1.55 5.88
CA TYR A 154 -7.56 1.72 4.84
C TYR A 154 -7.06 1.17 3.51
N GLY A 155 -7.78 0.20 2.94
CA GLY A 155 -7.38 -0.41 1.67
C GLY A 155 -8.19 -1.64 1.32
N CYS A 156 -7.55 -2.80 1.33
CA CYS A 156 -8.13 -4.07 0.97
C CYS A 156 -9.32 -4.44 1.88
N PRO A 157 -10.56 -4.51 1.35
CA PRO A 157 -11.74 -4.79 2.19
C PRO A 157 -11.77 -6.23 2.72
N ASN A 158 -11.07 -7.13 2.07
CA ASN A 158 -10.92 -8.54 2.52
C ASN A 158 -9.53 -8.83 3.10
N ILE A 159 -8.91 -7.85 3.76
CA ILE A 159 -7.56 -8.02 4.33
C ILE A 159 -7.50 -9.17 5.36
N GLY A 160 -8.62 -9.49 5.99
CA GLY A 160 -8.75 -10.61 6.93
C GLY A 160 -8.63 -11.99 6.30
N ASP A 161 -8.72 -12.12 4.97
CA ASP A 161 -8.43 -13.38 4.26
C ASP A 161 -6.93 -13.71 4.25
N TRP A 162 -6.09 -12.71 4.53
CA TRP A 162 -4.63 -12.76 4.44
C TRP A 162 -3.94 -12.65 5.81
N PHE A 163 -4.51 -11.84 6.72
CA PHE A 163 -3.88 -11.49 7.99
C PHE A 163 -4.87 -11.59 9.15
N ASN A 164 -4.36 -11.86 10.35
CA ASN A 164 -5.18 -11.85 11.57
C ASN A 164 -5.65 -10.42 11.87
N MET A 165 -6.97 -10.25 11.93
CA MET A 165 -7.61 -8.95 12.18
C MET A 165 -7.40 -8.40 13.58
N ASP A 166 -7.01 -9.22 14.57
CA ASP A 166 -6.70 -8.76 15.93
C ASP A 166 -5.50 -7.79 15.95
N GLY A 167 -4.66 -7.84 14.92
CA GLY A 167 -3.49 -6.97 14.75
C GLY A 167 -3.74 -5.76 13.85
N ILE A 168 -4.98 -5.49 13.40
CA ILE A 168 -5.30 -4.45 12.42
C ILE A 168 -6.45 -3.59 12.91
N ILE A 169 -6.29 -2.28 12.91
CA ILE A 169 -7.37 -1.32 13.13
C ILE A 169 -7.83 -0.84 11.75
N THR A 170 -9.07 -1.09 11.34
CA THR A 170 -9.61 -0.64 10.05
C THR A 170 -10.54 0.55 10.19
N PHE A 171 -10.64 1.38 9.14
CA PHE A 171 -11.57 2.52 9.07
C PHE A 171 -12.09 2.76 7.65
#